data_d19e0e344ce39cd594c0a1950af28145
#
_entry.id   d19e0e344ce39cd594c0a1950af28145
#
_cell.length_a   1.000
_cell.length_b   1.000
_cell.length_c   1.000
_cell.angle_alpha   90.00
_cell.angle_beta   90.00
_cell.angle_gamma   90.00
#
_symmetry.space_group_name_H-M   'P 1'
#
loop_
_entity.id
_entity.type
_entity.pdbx_description
1 polymer ?
#
loop_
_entity_poly.entity_id
_entity_poly.type
_entity_poly.pdbx_seq_one_letter_code
_entity_poly.pdbx_strand_id
1 'polypeptide(L)'
;MSDYRIAILPGDGTGREVALEAKRILDTIEANTNIGFEQTVIPCGGKNYLETGEEWAEGSFEFCRDEADAIYLGAIGHPGATLANGDLAGGSVILGMRSGLDLYANVRPIKLYEGVSHKIHGKFTQVWQPGMVDMTILRENTEGLYHSLLRRSADRAMGRDPYEPPELQFPGLSGEVAYDPRPISANGSERLIRMGFEIAETRNGAPADGVQRVSCVDKSNVTRGCQLFRRVFDDVATSYPNSELDYSFIDAFMQWITPSPEYYDVV
;
A
#
# COMPACT_ATOMS: atom_id res chain seq x y z
N MET A 1 -15.06 28.91 3.80
CA MET A 1 -13.97 27.99 4.14
C MET A 1 -14.42 26.63 3.70
N SER A 2 -13.55 25.88 3.03
CA SER A 2 -13.81 24.46 2.82
C SER A 2 -13.21 23.73 4.00
N ASP A 3 -14.07 23.16 4.84
CA ASP A 3 -13.64 22.43 6.03
C ASP A 3 -13.59 20.94 5.68
N TYR A 4 -12.46 20.29 5.95
CA TYR A 4 -12.25 18.85 5.75
C TYR A 4 -12.16 18.15 7.09
N ARG A 5 -12.81 17.02 7.23
CA ARG A 5 -12.73 16.16 8.41
C ARG A 5 -11.61 15.15 8.23
N ILE A 6 -10.62 15.20 9.10
CA ILE A 6 -9.43 14.35 9.04
C ILE A 6 -9.44 13.39 10.23
N ALA A 7 -9.54 12.10 9.96
CA ALA A 7 -9.29 11.09 10.97
C ALA A 7 -7.78 10.89 11.14
N ILE A 8 -7.25 11.14 12.33
CA ILE A 8 -5.84 10.91 12.65
C ILE A 8 -5.72 9.67 13.52
N LEU A 9 -5.10 8.64 12.98
CA LEU A 9 -4.84 7.36 13.63
C LEU A 9 -3.32 7.26 13.91
N PRO A 10 -2.82 7.71 15.07
CA PRO A 10 -1.38 7.77 15.33
C PRO A 10 -0.70 6.40 15.33
N GLY A 11 -1.42 5.35 15.77
CA GLY A 11 -0.88 4.01 15.88
C GLY A 11 0.18 3.85 16.97
N ASP A 12 1.24 3.10 16.66
CA ASP A 12 2.28 2.68 17.60
C ASP A 12 3.64 3.32 17.30
N GLY A 13 4.54 3.25 18.27
CA GLY A 13 5.94 3.61 18.12
C GLY A 13 6.15 4.98 17.49
N THR A 14 6.91 5.01 16.40
CA THR A 14 7.22 6.23 15.63
C THR A 14 6.00 6.87 14.98
N GLY A 15 4.89 6.12 14.80
CA GLY A 15 3.65 6.65 14.24
C GLY A 15 3.09 7.82 15.02
N ARG A 16 3.22 7.82 16.35
CA ARG A 16 2.78 8.90 17.22
C ARG A 16 3.57 10.19 16.99
N GLU A 17 4.88 10.09 16.85
CA GLU A 17 5.75 11.25 16.61
C GLU A 17 5.47 11.84 15.22
N VAL A 18 5.35 10.98 14.20
CA VAL A 18 5.07 11.41 12.83
C VAL A 18 3.68 12.04 12.71
N ALA A 19 2.67 11.51 13.43
CA ALA A 19 1.33 12.07 13.44
C ALA A 19 1.28 13.48 14.04
N LEU A 20 2.10 13.75 15.06
CA LEU A 20 2.22 15.09 15.63
C LEU A 20 2.80 16.10 14.63
N GLU A 21 3.81 15.71 13.86
CA GLU A 21 4.39 16.58 12.85
C GLU A 21 3.44 16.80 11.65
N ALA A 22 2.71 15.77 11.25
CA ALA A 22 1.67 15.91 10.22
C ALA A 22 0.56 16.87 10.68
N LYS A 23 0.14 16.77 11.94
CA LYS A 23 -0.82 17.72 12.52
C LYS A 23 -0.32 19.15 12.44
N ARG A 24 0.96 19.41 12.76
CA ARG A 24 1.56 20.75 12.64
C ARG A 24 1.52 21.29 11.22
N ILE A 25 1.69 20.42 10.21
CA ILE A 25 1.56 20.80 8.80
C ILE A 25 0.14 21.23 8.51
N LEU A 26 -0.87 20.46 8.92
CA LEU A 26 -2.29 20.82 8.74
C LEU A 26 -2.60 22.14 9.44
N ASP A 27 -2.20 22.33 10.69
CA ASP A 27 -2.37 23.57 11.45
C ASP A 27 -1.71 24.79 10.73
N THR A 28 -0.55 24.56 10.09
CA THR A 28 0.15 25.61 9.33
C THR A 28 -0.59 25.95 8.04
N ILE A 29 -1.14 24.97 7.33
CA ILE A 29 -1.96 25.19 6.13
C ILE A 29 -3.21 25.98 6.50
N GLU A 30 -3.90 25.60 7.57
CA GLU A 30 -5.09 26.29 8.08
C GLU A 30 -4.78 27.76 8.42
N ALA A 31 -3.66 28.02 9.11
CA ALA A 31 -3.25 29.36 9.48
C ALA A 31 -2.87 30.27 8.30
N ASN A 32 -2.50 29.71 7.14
CA ASN A 32 -2.00 30.44 5.97
C ASN A 32 -2.93 30.36 4.74
N THR A 33 -4.06 29.69 4.83
CA THR A 33 -5.02 29.52 3.72
C THR A 33 -6.46 29.67 4.20
N ASN A 34 -7.41 29.53 3.29
CA ASN A 34 -8.84 29.49 3.62
C ASN A 34 -9.37 28.05 3.73
N ILE A 35 -8.48 27.09 4.01
CA ILE A 35 -8.82 25.68 4.19
C ILE A 35 -8.83 25.40 5.69
N GLY A 36 -9.92 24.82 6.20
CA GLY A 36 -10.05 24.36 7.58
C GLY A 36 -9.93 22.85 7.69
N PHE A 37 -9.43 22.37 8.83
CA PHE A 37 -9.32 20.93 9.12
C PHE A 37 -9.92 20.61 10.50
N GLU A 38 -11.05 19.91 10.48
CA GLU A 38 -11.58 19.29 11.70
C GLU A 38 -10.83 17.97 11.94
N GLN A 39 -9.91 17.99 12.92
CA GLN A 39 -8.98 16.89 13.17
C GLN A 39 -9.45 16.03 14.34
N THR A 40 -9.86 14.79 14.07
CA THR A 40 -10.28 13.82 15.09
C THR A 40 -9.19 12.77 15.29
N VAL A 41 -8.62 12.73 16.51
CA VAL A 41 -7.59 11.74 16.86
C VAL A 41 -8.25 10.48 17.39
N ILE A 42 -7.98 9.35 16.75
CA ILE A 42 -8.50 8.02 17.08
C ILE A 42 -7.33 7.15 17.56
N PRO A 43 -7.23 6.87 18.89
CA PRO A 43 -6.23 5.94 19.40
C PRO A 43 -6.42 4.54 18.81
N CYS A 44 -5.32 3.93 18.36
CA CYS A 44 -5.37 2.61 17.72
C CYS A 44 -4.04 1.88 17.80
N GLY A 45 -4.06 0.60 17.46
CA GLY A 45 -2.86 -0.24 17.36
C GLY A 45 -2.62 -1.15 18.57
N GLY A 46 -1.43 -1.76 18.59
CA GLY A 46 -1.08 -2.74 19.61
C GLY A 46 -0.95 -2.16 21.01
N LYS A 47 -0.47 -0.92 21.15
CA LYS A 47 -0.42 -0.27 22.45
C LYS A 47 -1.83 0.02 22.99
N ASN A 48 -2.74 0.47 22.13
CA ASN A 48 -4.12 0.68 22.52
C ASN A 48 -4.76 -0.64 22.98
N TYR A 49 -4.49 -1.74 22.28
CA TYR A 49 -4.95 -3.06 22.66
C TYR A 49 -4.44 -3.49 24.04
N LEU A 50 -3.17 -3.28 24.36
CA LEU A 50 -2.62 -3.60 25.68
C LEU A 50 -3.23 -2.78 26.81
N GLU A 51 -3.64 -1.54 26.54
CA GLU A 51 -4.20 -0.62 27.50
C GLU A 51 -5.73 -0.82 27.71
N THR A 52 -6.45 -1.19 26.65
CA THR A 52 -7.93 -1.20 26.66
C THR A 52 -8.56 -2.58 26.34
N GLY A 53 -7.81 -3.49 25.78
CA GLY A 53 -8.32 -4.75 25.22
C GLY A 53 -8.86 -4.63 23.78
N GLU A 54 -8.86 -3.43 23.20
CA GLU A 54 -9.41 -3.15 21.87
C GLU A 54 -8.32 -2.56 20.96
N GLU A 55 -8.25 -2.96 19.70
CA GLU A 55 -7.30 -2.41 18.72
C GLU A 55 -7.60 -0.95 18.36
N TRP A 56 -8.85 -0.53 18.43
CA TRP A 56 -9.40 0.83 18.40
C TRP A 56 -10.82 0.84 19.00
N ALA A 57 -11.37 2.03 19.31
CA ALA A 57 -12.69 2.14 19.91
C ALA A 57 -13.80 1.73 18.92
N GLU A 58 -14.92 1.24 19.46
CA GLU A 58 -16.16 1.01 18.69
C GLU A 58 -16.58 2.31 17.98
N GLY A 59 -17.10 2.21 16.75
CA GLY A 59 -17.49 3.34 15.91
C GLY A 59 -16.33 4.01 15.15
N SER A 60 -15.06 3.67 15.44
CA SER A 60 -13.91 4.28 14.75
C SER A 60 -13.88 3.99 13.25
N PHE A 61 -14.26 2.78 12.85
CA PHE A 61 -14.31 2.40 11.43
C PHE A 61 -15.42 3.18 10.72
N GLU A 62 -16.60 3.25 11.33
CA GLU A 62 -17.75 3.97 10.80
C GLU A 62 -17.43 5.46 10.62
N PHE A 63 -16.79 6.09 11.59
CA PHE A 63 -16.31 7.46 11.45
C PHE A 63 -15.34 7.64 10.27
N CYS A 64 -14.37 6.73 10.13
CA CYS A 64 -13.45 6.75 8.99
C CYS A 64 -14.14 6.56 7.64
N ARG A 65 -15.20 5.76 7.59
CA ARG A 65 -15.94 5.46 6.37
C ARG A 65 -16.94 6.55 5.99
N ASP A 66 -17.70 7.07 6.95
CA ASP A 66 -18.91 7.82 6.70
C ASP A 66 -18.74 9.33 6.94
N GLU A 67 -17.76 9.72 7.76
CA GLU A 67 -17.62 11.10 8.18
C GLU A 67 -16.29 11.74 7.77
N ALA A 68 -15.19 10.98 7.74
CA ALA A 68 -13.89 11.54 7.42
C ALA A 68 -13.70 11.71 5.91
N ASP A 69 -13.23 12.89 5.49
CA ASP A 69 -12.82 13.15 4.10
C ASP A 69 -11.46 12.52 3.77
N ALA A 70 -10.60 12.38 4.79
CA ALA A 70 -9.32 11.70 4.66
C ALA A 70 -8.88 11.06 5.98
N ILE A 71 -8.07 10.01 5.86
CA ILE A 71 -7.52 9.26 7.00
C ILE A 71 -6.00 9.40 6.98
N TYR A 72 -5.44 9.94 8.06
CA TYR A 72 -4.01 9.95 8.30
C TYR A 72 -3.66 8.82 9.26
N LEU A 73 -2.96 7.80 8.76
CA LEU A 73 -2.57 6.63 9.52
C LEU A 73 -1.07 6.63 9.79
N GLY A 74 -0.70 6.57 11.07
CA GLY A 74 0.68 6.34 11.51
C GLY A 74 1.08 4.87 11.42
N ALA A 75 2.25 4.53 11.92
CA ALA A 75 2.73 3.16 11.98
C ALA A 75 1.92 2.33 12.98
N ILE A 76 1.58 1.10 12.63
CA ILE A 76 0.92 0.14 13.53
C ILE A 76 1.80 -1.09 13.69
N GLY A 77 1.94 -1.53 14.93
CA GLY A 77 2.68 -2.71 15.33
C GLY A 77 3.44 -2.45 16.62
N HIS A 78 3.05 -3.14 17.69
CA HIS A 78 3.71 -3.06 18.99
C HIS A 78 4.28 -4.44 19.35
N PRO A 79 5.60 -4.57 19.58
CA PRO A 79 6.18 -5.82 20.04
C PRO A 79 5.51 -6.29 21.34
N GLY A 80 5.02 -7.51 21.37
CA GLY A 80 4.35 -8.10 22.54
C GLY A 80 2.85 -7.84 22.62
N ALA A 81 2.25 -7.04 21.74
CA ALA A 81 0.80 -6.94 21.61
C ALA A 81 0.29 -8.05 20.68
N THR A 82 -0.14 -9.16 21.27
CA THR A 82 -0.61 -10.34 20.55
C THR A 82 -2.04 -10.65 20.95
N LEU A 83 -2.89 -10.88 19.97
CA LEU A 83 -4.28 -11.33 20.16
C LEU A 83 -4.30 -12.77 20.70
N ALA A 84 -5.43 -13.19 21.26
CA ALA A 84 -5.61 -14.55 21.80
C ALA A 84 -5.38 -15.65 20.76
N ASN A 85 -5.52 -15.34 19.48
CA ASN A 85 -5.30 -16.26 18.35
C ASN A 85 -3.84 -16.30 17.86
N GLY A 86 -2.93 -15.55 18.49
CA GLY A 86 -1.51 -15.47 18.13
C GLY A 86 -1.16 -14.42 17.08
N ASP A 87 -2.13 -13.72 16.47
CA ASP A 87 -1.87 -12.65 15.52
C ASP A 87 -1.39 -11.38 16.25
N LEU A 88 -0.63 -10.52 15.56
CA LEU A 88 -0.24 -9.23 16.12
C LEU A 88 -1.46 -8.30 16.17
N ALA A 89 -1.64 -7.61 17.29
CA ALA A 89 -2.67 -6.61 17.46
C ALA A 89 -2.41 -5.39 16.56
N GLY A 90 -3.49 -4.80 16.04
CA GLY A 90 -3.45 -3.71 15.07
C GLY A 90 -3.80 -4.14 13.64
N GLY A 91 -3.89 -5.45 13.41
CA GLY A 91 -4.24 -6.03 12.11
C GLY A 91 -5.64 -5.65 11.65
N SER A 92 -6.63 -5.58 12.54
CA SER A 92 -8.00 -5.18 12.20
C SER A 92 -8.07 -3.74 11.71
N VAL A 93 -7.25 -2.85 12.26
CA VAL A 93 -7.19 -1.45 11.82
C VAL A 93 -6.69 -1.34 10.38
N ILE A 94 -5.51 -1.93 10.09
CA ILE A 94 -4.91 -1.80 8.75
C ILE A 94 -5.69 -2.58 7.70
N LEU A 95 -5.94 -3.87 7.97
CA LEU A 95 -6.54 -4.77 7.00
C LEU A 95 -8.04 -4.54 6.88
N GLY A 96 -8.70 -4.23 8.01
CA GLY A 96 -10.12 -3.88 8.04
C GLY A 96 -10.40 -2.63 7.21
N MET A 97 -9.58 -1.58 7.32
CA MET A 97 -9.72 -0.39 6.47
C MET A 97 -9.46 -0.70 4.99
N ARG A 98 -8.42 -1.47 4.67
CA ARG A 98 -8.12 -1.80 3.26
C ARG A 98 -9.29 -2.45 2.55
N SER A 99 -9.91 -3.45 3.18
CA SER A 99 -11.05 -4.15 2.60
C SER A 99 -12.36 -3.41 2.75
N GLY A 100 -12.63 -2.85 3.94
CA GLY A 100 -13.90 -2.22 4.24
C GLY A 100 -14.11 -0.88 3.54
N LEU A 101 -13.04 -0.16 3.23
CA LEU A 101 -13.06 1.09 2.47
C LEU A 101 -12.63 0.90 1.00
N ASP A 102 -12.42 -0.34 0.55
CA ASP A 102 -11.91 -0.68 -0.78
C ASP A 102 -10.67 0.15 -1.20
N LEU A 103 -9.69 0.24 -0.31
CA LEU A 103 -8.44 0.97 -0.57
C LEU A 103 -7.54 0.14 -1.49
N TYR A 104 -7.94 0.00 -2.75
CA TYR A 104 -7.34 -0.93 -3.70
C TYR A 104 -5.96 -0.53 -4.18
N ALA A 105 -5.66 0.76 -4.25
CA ALA A 105 -4.39 1.25 -4.77
C ALA A 105 -3.47 1.73 -3.64
N ASN A 106 -2.33 1.09 -3.50
CA ASN A 106 -1.24 1.58 -2.66
C ASN A 106 -0.29 2.41 -3.54
N VAL A 107 -0.43 3.72 -3.47
CA VAL A 107 0.35 4.68 -4.26
C VAL A 107 1.58 5.10 -3.46
N ARG A 108 2.77 4.86 -4.00
CA ARG A 108 4.05 5.15 -3.35
C ARG A 108 4.90 6.08 -4.19
N PRO A 109 4.77 7.40 -4.00
CA PRO A 109 5.69 8.34 -4.61
C PRO A 109 7.06 8.21 -3.95
N ILE A 110 8.10 8.12 -4.76
CA ILE A 110 9.49 7.95 -4.33
C ILE A 110 10.29 9.05 -4.99
N LYS A 111 10.82 9.97 -4.18
CA LYS A 111 11.61 11.09 -4.65
C LYS A 111 12.83 11.28 -3.76
N LEU A 112 14.00 11.45 -4.38
CA LEU A 112 15.22 11.81 -3.68
C LEU A 112 15.38 13.33 -3.71
N TYR A 113 15.26 13.95 -2.56
CA TYR A 113 15.42 15.40 -2.38
C TYR A 113 16.88 15.77 -2.13
N GLU A 114 17.23 17.03 -2.43
CA GLU A 114 18.54 17.57 -2.07
C GLU A 114 18.77 17.53 -0.56
N GLY A 115 20.01 17.28 -0.17
CA GLY A 115 20.39 17.15 1.25
C GLY A 115 20.05 15.79 1.88
N VAL A 116 19.35 14.91 1.18
CA VAL A 116 19.07 13.54 1.66
C VAL A 116 20.18 12.59 1.21
N SER A 117 20.77 11.88 2.16
CA SER A 117 21.75 10.83 1.92
C SER A 117 21.24 9.47 2.39
N HIS A 118 21.77 8.41 1.77
CA HIS A 118 21.39 7.04 2.08
C HIS A 118 22.13 6.52 3.31
N LYS A 119 21.44 5.76 4.15
CA LYS A 119 22.09 5.06 5.27
C LYS A 119 22.31 3.60 4.89
N ILE A 120 23.55 3.26 4.53
CA ILE A 120 23.94 1.92 4.12
C ILE A 120 24.93 1.37 5.16
N HIS A 121 24.63 0.22 5.74
CA HIS A 121 25.45 -0.40 6.80
C HIS A 121 25.82 0.57 7.94
N GLY A 122 24.85 1.43 8.34
CA GLY A 122 25.06 2.41 9.42
C GLY A 122 25.86 3.66 9.03
N LYS A 123 26.32 3.77 7.79
CA LYS A 123 27.05 4.93 7.26
C LYS A 123 26.17 5.70 6.27
N PHE A 124 26.25 7.03 6.33
CA PHE A 124 25.63 7.87 5.32
C PHE A 124 26.48 7.85 4.03
N THR A 125 25.87 7.43 2.94
CA THR A 125 26.52 7.28 1.64
C THR A 125 25.60 7.81 0.55
N GLN A 126 26.11 8.59 -0.39
CA GLN A 126 25.37 9.03 -1.55
C GLN A 126 25.49 7.96 -2.65
N VAL A 127 24.38 7.24 -2.92
CA VAL A 127 24.30 6.22 -3.97
C VAL A 127 23.70 6.81 -5.24
N TRP A 128 22.57 7.51 -5.10
CA TRP A 128 21.92 8.22 -6.18
C TRP A 128 21.98 9.73 -5.92
N GLN A 129 22.06 10.51 -6.96
CA GLN A 129 22.01 11.96 -6.86
C GLN A 129 20.53 12.45 -6.81
N PRO A 130 20.27 13.56 -6.14
CA PRO A 130 18.97 14.24 -6.27
C PRO A 130 18.63 14.47 -7.75
N GLY A 131 17.36 14.25 -8.10
CA GLY A 131 16.90 14.32 -9.50
C GLY A 131 16.99 13.00 -10.27
N MET A 132 17.76 12.00 -9.82
CA MET A 132 17.74 10.67 -10.44
C MET A 132 16.54 9.83 -10.03
N VAL A 133 15.94 10.12 -8.89
CA VAL A 133 14.81 9.34 -8.34
C VAL A 133 13.60 10.24 -8.18
N ASP A 134 12.64 10.08 -9.06
CA ASP A 134 11.31 10.68 -8.98
C ASP A 134 10.34 9.76 -9.73
N MET A 135 9.79 8.77 -9.02
CA MET A 135 8.90 7.79 -9.61
C MET A 135 7.72 7.51 -8.67
N THR A 136 6.67 6.90 -9.21
CA THR A 136 5.54 6.39 -8.41
C THR A 136 5.38 4.90 -8.62
N ILE A 137 5.39 4.13 -7.53
CA ILE A 137 5.10 2.68 -7.57
C ILE A 137 3.67 2.46 -7.08
N LEU A 138 2.85 1.78 -7.87
CA LEU A 138 1.50 1.37 -7.51
C LEU A 138 1.46 -0.12 -7.22
N ARG A 139 0.73 -0.48 -6.19
CA ARG A 139 0.47 -1.88 -5.84
C ARG A 139 -1.01 -2.09 -5.59
N GLU A 140 -1.57 -3.14 -6.16
CA GLU A 140 -2.89 -3.63 -5.76
C GLU A 140 -2.86 -4.06 -4.28
N ASN A 141 -3.85 -3.67 -3.50
CA ASN A 141 -3.79 -3.71 -2.05
C ASN A 141 -4.91 -4.53 -1.41
N THR A 142 -5.88 -5.01 -2.18
CA THR A 142 -7.06 -5.77 -1.70
C THR A 142 -7.10 -7.21 -2.19
N GLU A 143 -6.32 -7.54 -3.21
CA GLU A 143 -6.19 -8.89 -3.78
C GLU A 143 -4.82 -9.52 -3.46
N GLY A 144 -4.49 -10.60 -4.12
CA GLY A 144 -3.23 -11.29 -3.95
C GLY A 144 -3.12 -12.00 -2.59
N LEU A 145 -1.96 -11.95 -1.97
CA LEU A 145 -1.73 -12.58 -0.66
C LEU A 145 -2.56 -11.95 0.47
N TYR A 146 -2.94 -10.69 0.35
CA TYR A 146 -3.78 -10.03 1.35
C TYR A 146 -5.22 -10.53 1.36
N HIS A 147 -5.73 -10.96 0.21
CA HIS A 147 -7.05 -11.59 0.13
C HIS A 147 -7.16 -12.84 1.01
N SER A 148 -6.13 -13.66 1.03
CA SER A 148 -6.08 -14.85 1.90
C SER A 148 -6.19 -14.48 3.38
N LEU A 149 -5.54 -13.41 3.79
CA LEU A 149 -5.56 -12.95 5.18
C LEU A 149 -6.94 -12.41 5.58
N LEU A 150 -7.61 -11.67 4.69
CA LEU A 150 -8.98 -11.19 4.90
C LEU A 150 -9.98 -12.34 4.98
N ARG A 151 -9.85 -13.33 4.10
CA ARG A 151 -10.67 -14.53 4.12
C ARG A 151 -10.48 -15.34 5.40
N ARG A 152 -9.24 -15.46 5.91
CA ARG A 152 -8.98 -16.13 7.20
C ARG A 152 -9.75 -15.50 8.35
N SER A 153 -9.82 -14.18 8.42
CA SER A 153 -10.60 -13.48 9.46
C SER A 153 -12.08 -13.80 9.37
N ALA A 154 -12.64 -13.81 8.15
CA ALA A 154 -14.03 -14.16 7.91
C ALA A 154 -14.33 -15.64 8.22
N ASP A 155 -13.45 -16.55 7.81
CA ASP A 155 -13.62 -17.98 8.05
C ASP A 155 -13.52 -18.33 9.54
N ARG A 156 -12.60 -17.69 10.29
CA ARG A 156 -12.54 -17.82 11.76
C ARG A 156 -13.82 -17.33 12.45
N ALA A 157 -14.37 -16.20 12.02
CA ALA A 157 -15.64 -15.69 12.55
C ALA A 157 -16.80 -16.68 12.31
N MET A 158 -16.71 -17.52 11.26
CA MET A 158 -17.67 -18.58 10.94
C MET A 158 -17.29 -19.94 11.53
N GLY A 159 -16.26 -20.03 12.37
CA GLY A 159 -15.78 -21.28 12.97
C GLY A 159 -15.12 -22.26 12.01
N ARG A 160 -14.66 -21.80 10.84
CA ARG A 160 -13.92 -22.61 9.87
C ARG A 160 -12.42 -22.48 10.10
N ASP A 161 -11.67 -23.57 9.87
CA ASP A 161 -10.22 -23.47 9.80
C ASP A 161 -9.78 -22.84 8.48
N PRO A 162 -9.18 -21.64 8.52
CA PRO A 162 -8.72 -20.97 7.30
C PRO A 162 -7.55 -21.68 6.61
N TYR A 163 -6.90 -22.62 7.29
CA TYR A 163 -5.78 -23.41 6.77
C TYR A 163 -6.19 -24.80 6.30
N GLU A 164 -7.45 -25.20 6.52
CA GLU A 164 -7.93 -26.44 5.97
C GLU A 164 -8.10 -26.29 4.46
N PRO A 165 -7.18 -26.87 3.65
CA PRO A 165 -7.25 -26.71 2.20
C PRO A 165 -8.50 -27.45 1.70
N PRO A 166 -9.34 -26.81 0.87
CA PRO A 166 -10.40 -27.54 0.19
C PRO A 166 -9.73 -28.60 -0.67
N GLU A 167 -9.94 -29.86 -0.44
CA GLU A 167 -9.56 -31.04 -1.23
C GLU A 167 -8.42 -30.88 -2.28
N LEU A 168 -7.50 -29.92 -2.04
CA LEU A 168 -6.37 -29.66 -2.93
C LEU A 168 -5.28 -30.69 -2.66
N GLN A 169 -4.99 -31.47 -3.66
CA GLN A 169 -3.85 -32.38 -3.61
C GLN A 169 -2.62 -31.70 -4.19
N PHE A 170 -1.52 -31.77 -3.45
CA PHE A 170 -0.22 -31.29 -3.90
C PHE A 170 0.70 -32.49 -4.16
N PRO A 171 0.62 -33.10 -5.39
CA PRO A 171 1.45 -34.27 -5.72
C PRO A 171 2.94 -33.95 -5.54
N GLY A 172 3.66 -34.86 -4.88
CA GLY A 172 5.08 -34.71 -4.62
C GLY A 172 5.43 -33.99 -3.32
N LEU A 173 4.45 -33.47 -2.59
CA LEU A 173 4.65 -32.95 -1.23
C LEU A 173 4.23 -34.02 -0.21
N SER A 174 4.92 -34.05 0.95
CA SER A 174 4.65 -34.97 2.04
C SER A 174 4.78 -34.28 3.39
N GLY A 175 4.02 -34.74 4.38
CA GLY A 175 3.96 -34.14 5.71
C GLY A 175 2.95 -32.99 5.78
N GLU A 176 3.12 -32.10 6.74
CA GLU A 176 2.28 -30.91 6.86
C GLU A 176 2.51 -29.96 5.68
N VAL A 177 1.43 -29.53 5.05
CA VAL A 177 1.47 -28.61 3.87
C VAL A 177 0.67 -27.37 4.21
N ALA A 178 1.31 -26.21 4.14
CA ALA A 178 0.65 -24.91 4.20
C ALA A 178 0.68 -24.23 2.84
N TYR A 179 -0.40 -23.53 2.48
CA TYR A 179 -0.42 -22.74 1.26
C TYR A 179 -1.25 -21.46 1.45
N ASP A 180 -0.89 -20.41 0.67
CA ASP A 180 -1.65 -19.18 0.61
C ASP A 180 -2.10 -18.94 -0.85
N PRO A 181 -3.42 -18.89 -1.12
CA PRO A 181 -3.91 -18.53 -2.44
C PRO A 181 -3.60 -17.05 -2.74
N ARG A 182 -3.18 -16.78 -3.97
CA ARG A 182 -2.93 -15.43 -4.47
C ARG A 182 -3.85 -15.15 -5.66
N PRO A 183 -5.13 -14.85 -5.45
CA PRO A 183 -6.04 -14.48 -6.53
C PRO A 183 -5.68 -13.12 -7.12
N ILE A 184 -5.83 -13.00 -8.44
CA ILE A 184 -5.71 -11.76 -9.20
C ILE A 184 -6.91 -11.73 -10.13
N SER A 185 -7.72 -10.67 -10.08
CA SER A 185 -8.88 -10.50 -10.94
C SER A 185 -8.62 -9.50 -12.07
N ALA A 186 -9.41 -9.57 -13.13
CA ALA A 186 -9.35 -8.61 -14.22
C ALA A 186 -9.77 -7.22 -13.73
N ASN A 187 -10.84 -7.13 -12.93
CA ASN A 187 -11.36 -5.85 -12.43
C ASN A 187 -10.38 -5.16 -11.47
N GLY A 188 -9.78 -5.91 -10.52
CA GLY A 188 -8.77 -5.37 -9.62
C GLY A 188 -7.52 -4.89 -10.37
N SER A 189 -7.10 -5.65 -11.40
CA SER A 189 -6.00 -5.26 -12.27
C SER A 189 -6.33 -4.00 -13.06
N GLU A 190 -7.51 -3.93 -13.71
CA GLU A 190 -7.91 -2.82 -14.56
C GLU A 190 -7.92 -1.48 -13.79
N ARG A 191 -8.56 -1.43 -12.63
CA ARG A 191 -8.68 -0.19 -11.84
C ARG A 191 -7.31 0.34 -11.39
N LEU A 192 -6.39 -0.55 -11.00
CA LEU A 192 -5.03 -0.15 -10.62
C LEU A 192 -4.24 0.37 -11.81
N ILE A 193 -4.31 -0.34 -12.94
CA ILE A 193 -3.58 0.01 -14.17
C ILE A 193 -4.08 1.35 -14.72
N ARG A 194 -5.39 1.61 -14.75
CA ARG A 194 -5.95 2.91 -15.12
C ARG A 194 -5.40 4.03 -14.27
N MET A 195 -5.41 3.87 -12.94
CA MET A 195 -4.81 4.84 -12.03
C MET A 195 -3.33 5.08 -12.35
N GLY A 196 -2.58 4.04 -12.73
CA GLY A 196 -1.18 4.18 -13.14
C GLY A 196 -1.00 5.08 -14.34
N PHE A 197 -1.79 4.90 -15.38
CA PHE A 197 -1.78 5.76 -16.56
C PHE A 197 -2.25 7.19 -16.25
N GLU A 198 -3.33 7.35 -15.49
CA GLU A 198 -3.85 8.66 -15.06
C GLU A 198 -2.81 9.44 -14.25
N ILE A 199 -2.07 8.78 -13.37
CA ILE A 199 -0.95 9.41 -12.64
C ILE A 199 0.15 9.81 -13.61
N ALA A 200 0.55 8.95 -14.56
CA ALA A 200 1.58 9.26 -15.53
C ALA A 200 1.24 10.51 -16.38
N GLU A 201 -0.02 10.68 -16.78
CA GLU A 201 -0.48 11.86 -17.52
C GLU A 201 -0.33 13.18 -16.73
N THR A 202 -0.31 13.13 -15.40
CA THR A 202 -0.13 14.30 -14.52
C THR A 202 1.32 14.58 -14.17
N ARG A 203 2.25 13.68 -14.50
CA ARG A 203 3.67 13.76 -14.16
C ARG A 203 4.48 14.36 -15.30
N ASN A 204 5.71 14.74 -14.99
CA ASN A 204 6.66 15.25 -15.97
C ASN A 204 7.45 14.14 -16.71
N GLY A 205 7.09 12.88 -16.47
CA GLY A 205 7.77 11.71 -17.01
C GLY A 205 9.02 11.30 -16.23
N ALA A 206 9.70 10.29 -16.72
CA ALA A 206 10.90 9.72 -16.11
C ALA A 206 12.04 10.74 -16.03
N PRO A 207 12.82 10.81 -14.95
CA PRO A 207 13.91 11.78 -14.80
C PRO A 207 14.96 11.76 -15.92
N ALA A 208 15.20 10.60 -16.54
CA ALA A 208 16.22 10.45 -17.56
C ALA A 208 15.89 11.17 -18.88
N ASP A 209 14.62 11.20 -19.27
CA ASP A 209 14.22 11.59 -20.64
C ASP A 209 12.89 12.36 -20.71
N GLY A 210 12.18 12.51 -19.60
CA GLY A 210 10.88 13.18 -19.55
C GLY A 210 9.73 12.40 -20.19
N VAL A 211 9.94 11.12 -20.45
CA VAL A 211 8.91 10.26 -21.06
C VAL A 211 7.93 9.77 -20.00
N GLN A 212 6.63 9.98 -20.24
CA GLN A 212 5.54 9.41 -19.43
C GLN A 212 5.47 7.92 -19.69
N ARG A 213 6.22 7.15 -18.89
CA ARG A 213 6.40 5.71 -19.03
C ARG A 213 5.65 4.97 -17.94
N VAL A 214 4.84 3.99 -18.32
CA VAL A 214 4.17 3.08 -17.38
C VAL A 214 4.77 1.69 -17.51
N SER A 215 5.42 1.22 -16.44
CA SER A 215 6.11 -0.07 -16.42
C SER A 215 5.24 -1.14 -15.77
N CYS A 216 4.84 -2.14 -16.56
CA CYS A 216 4.17 -3.34 -16.06
C CYS A 216 5.19 -4.32 -15.48
N VAL A 217 5.23 -4.40 -14.15
CA VAL A 217 6.15 -5.29 -13.42
C VAL A 217 5.42 -6.50 -12.89
N ASP A 218 5.78 -7.67 -13.36
CA ASP A 218 5.05 -8.91 -13.09
C ASP A 218 5.95 -10.17 -13.03
N LYS A 219 5.35 -11.36 -12.98
CA LYS A 219 6.00 -12.66 -13.13
C LYS A 219 5.22 -13.55 -14.12
N SER A 220 4.80 -12.97 -15.24
CA SER A 220 3.95 -13.61 -16.24
C SER A 220 4.59 -14.81 -16.95
N ASN A 221 5.92 -14.90 -16.93
CA ASN A 221 6.63 -16.08 -17.42
C ASN A 221 6.39 -17.34 -16.59
N VAL A 222 5.90 -17.18 -15.33
CA VAL A 222 5.69 -18.31 -14.41
C VAL A 222 4.24 -18.41 -13.92
N THR A 223 3.60 -17.30 -13.59
CA THR A 223 2.33 -17.32 -12.87
C THR A 223 1.13 -16.88 -13.69
N ARG A 224 0.03 -17.63 -13.60
CA ARG A 224 -1.21 -17.35 -14.34
C ARG A 224 -1.83 -16.01 -13.99
N GLY A 225 -1.82 -15.63 -12.70
CA GLY A 225 -2.33 -14.33 -12.29
C GLY A 225 -1.58 -13.16 -12.90
N CYS A 226 -0.24 -13.25 -13.01
CA CYS A 226 0.54 -12.22 -13.70
C CYS A 226 0.32 -12.21 -15.22
N GLN A 227 0.00 -13.37 -15.84
CA GLN A 227 -0.41 -13.42 -17.26
C GLN A 227 -1.73 -12.68 -17.47
N LEU A 228 -2.68 -12.81 -16.54
CA LEU A 228 -3.92 -12.05 -16.56
C LEU A 228 -3.63 -10.55 -16.39
N PHE A 229 -2.83 -10.17 -15.40
CA PHE A 229 -2.46 -8.78 -15.13
C PHE A 229 -1.84 -8.11 -16.37
N ARG A 230 -0.86 -8.76 -17.02
CA ARG A 230 -0.22 -8.25 -18.25
C ARG A 230 -1.21 -8.07 -19.41
N ARG A 231 -2.09 -9.03 -19.63
CA ARG A 231 -3.12 -8.90 -20.67
C ARG A 231 -4.06 -7.73 -20.42
N VAL A 232 -4.49 -7.54 -19.16
CA VAL A 232 -5.32 -6.39 -18.79
C VAL A 232 -4.54 -5.07 -18.94
N PHE A 233 -3.24 -5.08 -18.67
CA PHE A 233 -2.37 -3.91 -18.89
C PHE A 233 -2.36 -3.54 -20.39
N ASP A 234 -2.16 -4.50 -21.28
CA ASP A 234 -2.16 -4.28 -22.74
C ASP A 234 -3.52 -3.73 -23.20
N ASP A 235 -4.63 -4.29 -22.69
CA ASP A 235 -5.98 -3.85 -23.05
C ASP A 235 -6.24 -2.40 -22.60
N VAL A 236 -5.90 -2.05 -21.35
CA VAL A 236 -6.07 -0.68 -20.79
C VAL A 236 -5.19 0.33 -21.53
N ALA A 237 -3.95 -0.04 -21.83
CA ALA A 237 -2.97 0.83 -22.48
C ALA A 237 -3.48 1.36 -23.84
N THR A 238 -4.37 0.66 -24.51
CA THR A 238 -4.99 1.12 -25.77
C THR A 238 -5.73 2.46 -25.62
N SER A 239 -6.16 2.80 -24.40
CA SER A 239 -6.82 4.08 -24.07
C SER A 239 -5.84 5.22 -23.80
N TYR A 240 -4.55 4.95 -23.69
CA TYR A 240 -3.51 5.91 -23.33
C TYR A 240 -2.37 5.96 -24.37
N PRO A 241 -2.66 6.39 -25.62
CA PRO A 241 -1.71 6.27 -26.75
C PRO A 241 -0.46 7.15 -26.63
N ASN A 242 -0.45 8.10 -25.69
CA ASN A 242 0.69 9.01 -25.48
C ASN A 242 1.68 8.48 -24.44
N SER A 243 1.33 7.45 -23.69
CA SER A 243 2.21 6.85 -22.70
C SER A 243 3.10 5.78 -23.32
N GLU A 244 4.36 5.77 -22.95
CA GLU A 244 5.28 4.67 -23.30
C GLU A 244 5.03 3.45 -22.41
N LEU A 245 4.99 2.29 -23.00
CA LEU A 245 4.79 1.03 -22.30
C LEU A 245 6.12 0.34 -22.07
N ASP A 246 6.38 -0.06 -20.84
CA ASP A 246 7.54 -0.85 -20.47
C ASP A 246 7.12 -2.14 -19.74
N TYR A 247 7.91 -3.21 -19.89
CA TYR A 247 7.60 -4.52 -19.34
C TYR A 247 8.83 -5.13 -18.69
N SER A 248 8.70 -5.49 -17.43
CA SER A 248 9.78 -6.18 -16.70
C SER A 248 9.24 -7.33 -15.87
N PHE A 249 9.98 -8.43 -15.79
CA PHE A 249 9.75 -9.40 -14.73
C PHE A 249 10.29 -8.84 -13.42
N ILE A 250 9.63 -9.13 -12.31
CA ILE A 250 9.95 -8.53 -11.01
C ILE A 250 11.43 -8.74 -10.60
N ASP A 251 12.03 -9.88 -10.90
CA ASP A 251 13.43 -10.16 -10.63
C ASP A 251 14.38 -9.29 -11.46
N ALA A 252 14.08 -9.10 -12.74
CA ALA A 252 14.83 -8.20 -13.62
C ALA A 252 14.62 -6.74 -13.21
N PHE A 253 13.39 -6.33 -12.91
CA PHE A 253 13.09 -4.98 -12.41
C PHE A 253 13.91 -4.62 -11.18
N MET A 254 13.97 -5.51 -10.18
CA MET A 254 14.78 -5.28 -8.97
C MET A 254 16.27 -5.11 -9.27
N GLN A 255 16.76 -5.76 -10.33
CA GLN A 255 18.13 -5.58 -10.79
C GLN A 255 18.33 -4.23 -11.49
N TRP A 256 17.38 -3.80 -12.32
CA TRP A 256 17.49 -2.59 -13.14
C TRP A 256 17.21 -1.29 -12.39
N ILE A 257 16.25 -1.29 -11.47
CA ILE A 257 15.89 -0.08 -10.71
C ILE A 257 17.04 0.45 -9.85
N THR A 258 17.94 -0.42 -9.44
CA THR A 258 19.09 -0.02 -8.60
C THR A 258 20.13 0.82 -9.36
N PRO A 259 20.64 0.40 -10.52
CA PRO A 259 21.60 1.19 -11.29
C PRO A 259 20.96 2.35 -12.09
N SER A 260 19.69 2.26 -12.45
CA SER A 260 19.02 3.22 -13.33
C SER A 260 17.63 3.60 -12.85
N PRO A 261 17.48 4.15 -11.62
CA PRO A 261 16.18 4.56 -11.10
C PRO A 261 15.56 5.69 -11.95
N GLU A 262 16.38 6.50 -12.60
CA GLU A 262 15.97 7.62 -13.44
C GLU A 262 15.19 7.24 -14.70
N TYR A 263 15.23 5.97 -15.10
CA TYR A 263 14.47 5.44 -16.22
C TYR A 263 12.97 5.32 -15.93
N TYR A 264 12.59 5.12 -14.66
CA TYR A 264 11.23 4.81 -14.28
C TYR A 264 10.43 6.06 -13.92
N ASP A 265 9.15 6.10 -14.37
CA ASP A 265 8.19 7.15 -14.04
C ASP A 265 7.05 6.58 -13.19
N VAL A 266 6.21 5.70 -13.74
CA VAL A 266 5.15 4.99 -13.02
C VAL A 266 5.34 3.48 -13.18
N VAL A 267 5.26 2.74 -12.07
CA VAL A 267 5.51 1.29 -12.00
C VAL A 267 4.35 0.58 -11.32
#